data_d094bbefbade04f2950c555084c73ff6
#
_entry.id   d094bbefbade04f2950c555084c73ff6
#
_cell.length_a   1.000
_cell.length_b   1.000
_cell.length_c   1.000
_cell.angle_alpha   90.00
_cell.angle_beta   90.00
_cell.angle_gamma   90.00
#
_symmetry.space_group_name_H-M   'P 1'
#
loop_
_entity.id
_entity.type
_entity.pdbx_description
1 polymer ?
#
loop_
_entity_poly.entity_id
_entity_poly.type
_entity_poly.pdbx_seq_one_letter_code
_entity_poly.pdbx_strand_id
1 'polypeptide(L)'
;RTAMASGESKWITGDVARADVQKMRAKATALLSTSATVLADDPSLNVRWNQFPDDLKAEYAEETVRQPIRIILDSKNRVQPSHQLFHTHSPVWLVGSIPRDMSVFPDFCEQMLLPENYDFDLLMTELGKRQVNSIWVEAGANLAGSLIEQHAIDELIIYVAPKLLGDNARGLCQLPHLEKLADAPLWQLQECERIGDDLKLSYLPNLLIKE
;
A
#
# COMPACT_ATOMS: atom_id res chain seq x y z
N ARG A 1 6.61 11.33 9.68
CA ARG A 1 7.54 10.21 9.54
C ARG A 1 6.76 8.89 9.61
N THR A 2 7.24 7.85 8.95
CA THR A 2 6.53 6.57 8.80
C THR A 2 7.12 5.42 9.61
N ALA A 3 8.35 5.58 10.09
CA ALA A 3 9.02 4.64 11.00
C ALA A 3 10.21 5.32 11.68
N MET A 4 10.68 4.74 12.77
CA MET A 4 11.97 5.10 13.37
C MET A 4 13.14 4.77 12.42
N ALA A 5 14.31 5.29 12.66
CA ALA A 5 15.52 4.95 11.89
C ALA A 5 15.82 3.43 11.91
N SER A 6 15.54 2.76 13.03
CA SER A 6 15.64 1.30 13.20
C SER A 6 14.68 0.50 12.32
N GLY A 7 13.63 1.16 11.81
CA GLY A 7 12.52 0.50 11.10
C GLY A 7 11.30 0.24 11.97
N GLU A 8 11.38 0.44 13.27
CA GLU A 8 10.23 0.29 14.16
C GLU A 8 9.11 1.25 13.76
N SER A 9 7.90 0.71 13.51
CA SER A 9 6.70 1.46 13.09
C SER A 9 5.44 1.06 13.86
N LYS A 10 5.48 -0.05 14.57
CA LYS A 10 4.38 -0.56 15.40
C LYS A 10 4.48 0.08 16.81
N TRP A 11 3.51 0.81 17.33
CA TRP A 11 2.26 1.28 16.72
C TRP A 11 2.33 2.82 16.71
N ILE A 12 2.46 3.41 15.55
CA ILE A 12 2.51 4.88 15.42
C ILE A 12 1.10 5.43 15.61
N THR A 13 0.15 5.01 14.79
CA THR A 13 -1.25 5.43 14.85
C THR A 13 -2.08 4.59 15.81
N GLY A 14 -3.20 5.14 16.26
CA GLY A 14 -4.14 4.52 17.19
C GLY A 14 -5.02 3.43 16.54
N ASP A 15 -5.83 2.75 17.39
CA ASP A 15 -6.68 1.64 16.97
C ASP A 15 -7.76 2.07 15.96
N VAL A 16 -8.31 3.28 16.16
CA VAL A 16 -9.37 3.81 15.27
C VAL A 16 -8.85 4.07 13.87
N ALA A 17 -7.65 4.64 13.74
CA ALA A 17 -7.00 4.83 12.43
C ALA A 17 -6.68 3.49 11.76
N ARG A 18 -6.21 2.50 12.52
CA ARG A 18 -5.96 1.14 11.98
C ARG A 18 -7.24 0.44 11.55
N ALA A 19 -8.36 0.64 12.26
CA ALA A 19 -9.66 0.14 11.85
C ALA A 19 -10.14 0.78 10.55
N ASP A 20 -9.88 2.08 10.35
CA ASP A 20 -10.19 2.75 9.08
C ASP A 20 -9.35 2.21 7.92
N VAL A 21 -8.07 1.89 8.12
CA VAL A 21 -7.24 1.21 7.10
C VAL A 21 -7.86 -0.14 6.70
N GLN A 22 -8.48 -0.90 7.63
CA GLN A 22 -9.18 -2.13 7.26
C GLN A 22 -10.38 -1.87 6.34
N LYS A 23 -11.11 -0.76 6.54
CA LYS A 23 -12.19 -0.35 5.63
C LYS A 23 -11.64 -0.02 4.23
N MET A 24 -10.51 0.69 4.15
CA MET A 24 -9.88 1.00 2.85
C MET A 24 -9.44 -0.26 2.12
N ARG A 25 -8.83 -1.21 2.83
CA ARG A 25 -8.47 -2.53 2.27
C ARG A 25 -9.70 -3.29 1.74
N ALA A 26 -10.82 -3.28 2.49
CA ALA A 26 -12.04 -3.97 2.10
C ALA A 26 -12.72 -3.36 0.86
N LYS A 27 -12.61 -2.03 0.70
CA LYS A 27 -13.17 -1.30 -0.46
C LYS A 27 -12.37 -1.54 -1.74
N ALA A 28 -11.05 -1.73 -1.64
CA ALA A 28 -10.18 -1.86 -2.81
C ALA A 28 -10.31 -3.24 -3.48
N THR A 29 -10.18 -3.29 -4.80
CA THR A 29 -10.09 -4.55 -5.56
C THR A 29 -8.77 -5.26 -5.24
N ALA A 30 -7.68 -4.51 -5.14
CA ALA A 30 -6.36 -5.03 -4.83
C ALA A 30 -5.62 -4.18 -3.79
N LEU A 31 -4.67 -4.80 -3.10
CA LEU A 31 -3.71 -4.16 -2.22
C LEU A 31 -2.33 -4.32 -2.84
N LEU A 32 -1.64 -3.20 -3.09
CA LEU A 32 -0.29 -3.18 -3.65
C LEU A 32 0.74 -2.92 -2.55
N SER A 33 1.77 -3.75 -2.49
CA SER A 33 2.92 -3.58 -1.61
C SER A 33 4.21 -4.09 -2.27
N THR A 34 5.28 -4.20 -1.50
CA THR A 34 6.60 -4.62 -2.00
C THR A 34 7.17 -5.79 -1.22
N SER A 35 8.07 -6.55 -1.85
CA SER A 35 8.86 -7.55 -1.16
C SER A 35 9.70 -6.96 -0.02
N ALA A 36 10.09 -5.69 -0.09
CA ALA A 36 10.79 -5.03 1.02
C ALA A 36 9.93 -4.95 2.29
N THR A 37 8.63 -4.62 2.13
CA THR A 37 7.66 -4.61 3.24
C THR A 37 7.43 -6.03 3.77
N VAL A 38 7.28 -7.02 2.88
CA VAL A 38 7.09 -8.43 3.27
C VAL A 38 8.27 -8.94 4.08
N LEU A 39 9.51 -8.64 3.65
CA LEU A 39 10.73 -9.07 4.35
C LEU A 39 10.96 -8.35 5.69
N ALA A 40 10.51 -7.09 5.80
CA ALA A 40 10.73 -6.30 7.01
C ALA A 40 9.73 -6.62 8.12
N ASP A 41 8.44 -6.76 7.76
CA ASP A 41 7.32 -6.78 8.71
C ASP A 41 6.54 -8.09 8.72
N ASP A 42 6.80 -8.98 7.74
CA ASP A 42 6.05 -10.22 7.48
C ASP A 42 4.51 -10.05 7.62
N PRO A 43 3.91 -9.10 6.89
CA PRO A 43 2.51 -8.77 7.08
C PRO A 43 1.60 -9.73 6.32
N SER A 44 0.42 -10.00 6.88
CA SER A 44 -0.62 -10.77 6.16
C SER A 44 -1.27 -9.99 5.01
N LEU A 45 -1.24 -8.64 5.03
CA LEU A 45 -1.85 -7.75 4.03
C LEU A 45 -3.32 -8.10 3.71
N ASN A 46 -4.07 -8.50 4.71
CA ASN A 46 -5.46 -8.93 4.61
C ASN A 46 -6.41 -7.96 5.31
N VAL A 47 -7.69 -8.10 5.02
CA VAL A 47 -8.76 -7.47 5.79
C VAL A 47 -9.01 -8.30 7.04
N ARG A 48 -8.99 -7.64 8.19
CA ARG A 48 -9.25 -8.25 9.50
C ARG A 48 -10.61 -7.79 10.01
N TRP A 49 -11.63 -8.59 9.81
CA TRP A 49 -12.99 -8.27 10.22
C TRP A 49 -13.10 -7.92 11.71
N ASN A 50 -12.36 -8.62 12.57
CA ASN A 50 -12.33 -8.35 14.01
C ASN A 50 -11.83 -6.94 14.38
N GLN A 51 -11.13 -6.25 13.46
CA GLN A 51 -10.68 -4.86 13.64
C GLN A 51 -11.67 -3.83 13.08
N PHE A 52 -12.77 -4.24 12.47
CA PHE A 52 -13.82 -3.31 12.06
C PHE A 52 -14.52 -2.70 13.28
N PRO A 53 -15.02 -1.46 13.15
CA PRO A 53 -15.94 -0.88 14.13
C PRO A 53 -17.20 -1.73 14.29
N ASP A 54 -17.84 -1.62 15.46
CA ASP A 54 -18.97 -2.49 15.81
C ASP A 54 -20.20 -2.27 14.91
N ASP A 55 -20.40 -1.06 14.41
CA ASP A 55 -21.46 -0.74 13.42
C ASP A 55 -21.26 -1.54 12.12
N LEU A 56 -20.03 -1.62 11.61
CA LEU A 56 -19.75 -2.42 10.41
C LEU A 56 -19.84 -3.93 10.69
N LYS A 57 -19.42 -4.38 11.88
CA LYS A 57 -19.59 -5.79 12.25
C LYS A 57 -21.06 -6.22 12.36
N ALA A 58 -21.92 -5.29 12.76
CA ALA A 58 -23.37 -5.54 12.80
C ALA A 58 -23.99 -5.62 11.39
N GLU A 59 -23.40 -4.92 10.42
CA GLU A 59 -23.90 -4.88 9.04
C GLU A 59 -23.34 -6.04 8.18
N TYR A 60 -22.06 -6.40 8.38
CA TYR A 60 -21.35 -7.38 7.56
C TYR A 60 -20.88 -8.56 8.40
N ALA A 61 -21.35 -9.77 8.10
CA ALA A 61 -20.82 -10.98 8.69
C ALA A 61 -19.39 -11.26 8.20
N GLU A 62 -18.55 -11.89 9.04
CA GLU A 62 -17.14 -12.13 8.74
C GLU A 62 -16.93 -12.87 7.42
N GLU A 63 -17.75 -13.89 7.16
CA GLU A 63 -17.70 -14.73 5.96
C GLU A 63 -18.07 -13.98 4.67
N THR A 64 -18.71 -12.81 4.78
CA THR A 64 -19.07 -11.99 3.62
C THR A 64 -17.99 -10.99 3.21
N VAL A 65 -16.96 -10.81 4.05
CA VAL A 65 -15.89 -9.86 3.80
C VAL A 65 -14.94 -10.37 2.74
N ARG A 66 -14.97 -9.73 1.57
CA ARG A 66 -14.05 -10.04 0.49
C ARG A 66 -12.62 -9.61 0.83
N GLN A 67 -11.67 -10.50 0.61
CA GLN A 67 -10.24 -10.16 0.69
C GLN A 67 -9.77 -9.52 -0.63
N PRO A 68 -8.94 -8.45 -0.60
CA PRO A 68 -8.35 -7.89 -1.81
C PRO A 68 -7.34 -8.85 -2.43
N ILE A 69 -7.10 -8.72 -3.73
CA ILE A 69 -5.95 -9.33 -4.39
C ILE A 69 -4.68 -8.68 -3.83
N ARG A 70 -3.73 -9.45 -3.34
CA ARG A 70 -2.47 -8.92 -2.80
C ARG A 70 -1.39 -8.93 -3.87
N ILE A 71 -1.03 -7.75 -4.35
CA ILE A 71 -0.04 -7.55 -5.41
C ILE A 71 1.28 -7.15 -4.74
N ILE A 72 2.33 -7.94 -4.95
CA ILE A 72 3.64 -7.71 -4.36
C ILE A 72 4.68 -7.48 -5.45
N LEU A 73 5.24 -6.29 -5.50
CA LEU A 73 6.38 -6.00 -6.38
C LEU A 73 7.62 -6.71 -5.84
N ASP A 74 8.10 -7.72 -6.56
CA ASP A 74 9.19 -8.62 -6.15
C ASP A 74 10.17 -8.89 -7.29
N SER A 75 10.82 -7.85 -7.80
CA SER A 75 11.75 -7.91 -8.94
C SER A 75 12.94 -8.86 -8.72
N LYS A 76 13.26 -9.21 -7.48
CA LYS A 76 14.40 -10.09 -7.12
C LYS A 76 13.98 -11.45 -6.58
N ASN A 77 12.71 -11.84 -6.71
CA ASN A 77 12.18 -13.12 -6.25
C ASN A 77 12.51 -13.45 -4.78
N ARG A 78 12.39 -12.45 -3.88
CA ARG A 78 12.77 -12.58 -2.46
C ARG A 78 11.65 -13.10 -1.56
N VAL A 79 10.40 -12.98 -1.99
CA VAL A 79 9.24 -13.49 -1.23
C VAL A 79 9.28 -15.01 -1.23
N GLN A 80 9.10 -15.62 -0.05
CA GLN A 80 9.13 -17.06 0.16
C GLN A 80 7.75 -17.59 0.57
N PRO A 81 7.41 -18.86 0.28
CA PRO A 81 6.12 -19.45 0.62
C PRO A 81 5.79 -19.45 2.12
N SER A 82 6.81 -19.32 2.97
CA SER A 82 6.67 -19.31 4.44
C SER A 82 6.14 -18.00 5.02
N HIS A 83 6.05 -16.93 4.23
CA HIS A 83 5.58 -15.64 4.74
C HIS A 83 4.09 -15.66 5.12
N GLN A 84 3.74 -14.86 6.13
CA GLN A 84 2.37 -14.72 6.67
C GLN A 84 1.33 -14.36 5.62
N LEU A 85 1.74 -13.69 4.59
CA LEU A 85 0.90 -13.30 3.45
C LEU A 85 0.18 -14.52 2.81
N PHE A 86 0.75 -15.73 2.86
CA PHE A 86 0.17 -16.96 2.31
C PHE A 86 -0.75 -17.72 3.29
N HIS A 87 -0.86 -17.28 4.54
CA HIS A 87 -1.76 -17.89 5.52
C HIS A 87 -3.24 -17.47 5.35
N THR A 88 -3.50 -16.45 4.54
CA THR A 88 -4.86 -16.07 4.15
C THR A 88 -5.14 -16.57 2.75
N HIS A 89 -6.16 -17.43 2.59
CA HIS A 89 -6.57 -17.97 1.29
C HIS A 89 -7.27 -16.91 0.46
N SER A 90 -6.50 -16.09 -0.23
CA SER A 90 -6.98 -15.12 -1.23
C SER A 90 -5.85 -14.87 -2.25
N PRO A 91 -6.17 -14.39 -3.48
CA PRO A 91 -5.18 -14.25 -4.54
C PRO A 91 -3.96 -13.43 -4.14
N VAL A 92 -2.77 -13.92 -4.49
CA VAL A 92 -1.48 -13.22 -4.37
C VAL A 92 -0.82 -13.19 -5.74
N TRP A 93 -0.48 -12.01 -6.23
CA TRP A 93 0.25 -11.84 -7.47
C TRP A 93 1.64 -11.29 -7.18
N LEU A 94 2.67 -12.09 -7.50
CA LEU A 94 4.06 -11.70 -7.38
C LEU A 94 4.53 -11.10 -8.70
N VAL A 95 4.80 -9.78 -8.72
CA VAL A 95 5.14 -9.05 -9.93
C VAL A 95 6.65 -8.87 -10.04
N GLY A 96 7.22 -9.27 -11.16
CA GLY A 96 8.65 -9.13 -11.43
C GLY A 96 8.99 -9.49 -12.87
N SER A 97 10.28 -9.37 -13.24
CA SER A 97 10.77 -9.70 -14.59
C SER A 97 11.49 -11.04 -14.67
N ILE A 98 11.82 -11.64 -13.54
CA ILE A 98 12.59 -12.89 -13.47
C ILE A 98 11.63 -14.05 -13.18
N PRO A 99 11.55 -15.09 -14.03
CA PRO A 99 10.76 -16.28 -13.74
C PRO A 99 11.19 -16.96 -12.44
N ARG A 100 10.23 -17.58 -11.74
CA ARG A 100 10.48 -18.37 -10.52
C ARG A 100 9.71 -19.70 -10.58
N ASP A 101 10.14 -20.65 -9.79
CA ASP A 101 9.39 -21.88 -9.57
C ASP A 101 8.15 -21.57 -8.72
N MET A 102 6.97 -21.70 -9.33
CA MET A 102 5.68 -21.48 -8.64
C MET A 102 5.13 -22.73 -7.98
N SER A 103 5.72 -23.91 -8.20
CA SER A 103 5.24 -25.19 -7.63
C SER A 103 5.34 -25.27 -6.10
N VAL A 104 6.18 -24.43 -5.50
CA VAL A 104 6.37 -24.33 -4.05
C VAL A 104 5.40 -23.37 -3.37
N PHE A 105 4.65 -22.57 -4.13
CA PHE A 105 3.67 -21.62 -3.63
C PHE A 105 2.26 -22.22 -3.60
N PRO A 106 1.35 -21.66 -2.76
CA PRO A 106 -0.06 -22.06 -2.81
C PRO A 106 -0.70 -21.84 -4.18
N ASP A 107 -1.73 -22.61 -4.50
CA ASP A 107 -2.48 -22.58 -5.76
C ASP A 107 -3.14 -21.23 -6.07
N PHE A 108 -3.41 -20.40 -5.05
CA PHE A 108 -3.92 -19.04 -5.19
C PHE A 108 -2.82 -17.98 -5.40
N CYS A 109 -1.54 -18.40 -5.52
CA CYS A 109 -0.42 -17.51 -5.81
C CYS A 109 -0.02 -17.63 -7.28
N GLU A 110 0.05 -16.49 -7.98
CA GLU A 110 0.48 -16.41 -9.37
C GLU A 110 1.69 -15.49 -9.50
N GLN A 111 2.54 -15.76 -10.49
CA GLN A 111 3.55 -14.81 -10.92
C GLN A 111 3.05 -14.03 -12.14
N MET A 112 3.13 -12.70 -12.04
CA MET A 112 2.95 -11.78 -13.18
C MET A 112 4.33 -11.35 -13.67
N LEU A 113 4.71 -11.80 -14.86
CA LEU A 113 5.97 -11.40 -15.49
C LEU A 113 5.74 -10.15 -16.34
N LEU A 114 6.50 -9.11 -16.03
CA LEU A 114 6.58 -7.87 -16.79
C LEU A 114 8.01 -7.70 -17.33
N PRO A 115 8.23 -6.90 -18.38
CA PRO A 115 9.57 -6.57 -18.86
C PRO A 115 10.45 -6.00 -17.74
N GLU A 116 11.75 -6.18 -17.84
CA GLU A 116 12.68 -5.44 -17.00
C GLU A 116 12.50 -3.94 -17.23
N ASN A 117 12.50 -3.15 -16.17
CA ASN A 117 12.26 -1.69 -16.21
C ASN A 117 10.84 -1.27 -16.68
N TYR A 118 9.82 -2.08 -16.42
CA TYR A 118 8.43 -1.65 -16.61
C TYR A 118 8.13 -0.40 -15.74
N ASP A 119 7.29 0.48 -16.26
CA ASP A 119 6.73 1.62 -15.55
C ASP A 119 5.38 1.28 -14.89
N PHE A 120 4.83 2.23 -14.13
CA PHE A 120 3.52 2.03 -13.51
C PHE A 120 2.38 2.04 -14.52
N ASP A 121 2.52 2.72 -15.67
CA ASP A 121 1.49 2.73 -16.71
C ASP A 121 1.29 1.33 -17.30
N LEU A 122 2.38 0.61 -17.56
CA LEU A 122 2.32 -0.77 -18.00
C LEU A 122 1.73 -1.68 -16.91
N LEU A 123 2.17 -1.53 -15.67
CA LEU A 123 1.63 -2.30 -14.56
C LEU A 123 0.12 -2.07 -14.42
N MET A 124 -0.35 -0.82 -14.40
CA MET A 124 -1.78 -0.49 -14.30
C MET A 124 -2.58 -1.02 -15.47
N THR A 125 -2.01 -0.97 -16.69
CA THR A 125 -2.62 -1.55 -17.88
C THR A 125 -2.81 -3.07 -17.74
N GLU A 126 -1.80 -3.80 -17.29
CA GLU A 126 -1.88 -5.25 -17.10
C GLU A 126 -2.85 -5.63 -15.96
N LEU A 127 -2.89 -4.85 -14.88
CA LEU A 127 -3.85 -5.01 -13.80
C LEU A 127 -5.28 -4.74 -14.26
N GLY A 128 -5.49 -3.70 -15.08
CA GLY A 128 -6.79 -3.37 -15.68
C GLY A 128 -7.33 -4.49 -16.58
N LYS A 129 -6.48 -5.12 -17.40
CA LYS A 129 -6.84 -6.31 -18.20
C LYS A 129 -7.33 -7.47 -17.33
N ARG A 130 -6.87 -7.55 -16.09
CA ARG A 130 -7.28 -8.54 -15.09
C ARG A 130 -8.43 -8.04 -14.19
N GLN A 131 -9.13 -6.99 -14.62
CA GLN A 131 -10.30 -6.41 -13.94
C GLN A 131 -10.01 -5.82 -12.54
N VAL A 132 -8.78 -5.37 -12.29
CA VAL A 132 -8.46 -4.59 -11.11
C VAL A 132 -8.88 -3.14 -11.36
N ASN A 133 -9.92 -2.67 -10.65
CA ASN A 133 -10.51 -1.35 -10.82
C ASN A 133 -10.04 -0.32 -9.79
N SER A 134 -9.55 -0.79 -8.65
CA SER A 134 -9.05 0.07 -7.57
C SER A 134 -7.92 -0.62 -6.82
N ILE A 135 -6.91 0.16 -6.42
CA ILE A 135 -5.74 -0.34 -5.73
C ILE A 135 -5.51 0.50 -4.48
N TRP A 136 -5.50 -0.16 -3.32
CA TRP A 136 -5.00 0.41 -2.09
C TRP A 136 -3.52 0.13 -1.96
N VAL A 137 -2.69 1.18 -1.87
CA VAL A 137 -1.23 1.02 -1.79
C VAL A 137 -0.76 1.17 -0.36
N GLU A 138 -0.06 0.16 0.14
CA GLU A 138 0.65 0.22 1.42
C GLU A 138 2.14 0.01 1.16
N ALA A 139 2.89 1.11 1.19
CA ALA A 139 4.26 1.14 0.72
C ALA A 139 5.20 1.88 1.67
N GLY A 140 6.46 1.48 1.64
CA GLY A 140 7.53 2.28 2.20
C GLY A 140 7.89 3.48 1.31
N ALA A 141 8.76 4.35 1.81
CA ALA A 141 9.10 5.63 1.19
C ALA A 141 9.58 5.54 -0.27
N ASN A 142 10.23 4.44 -0.66
CA ASN A 142 10.72 4.26 -2.04
C ASN A 142 9.57 4.09 -3.03
N LEU A 143 8.65 3.15 -2.77
CA LEU A 143 7.51 2.95 -3.67
C LEU A 143 6.59 4.18 -3.67
N ALA A 144 6.36 4.79 -2.50
CA ALA A 144 5.57 6.03 -2.42
C ALA A 144 6.19 7.15 -3.27
N GLY A 145 7.51 7.33 -3.20
CA GLY A 145 8.23 8.31 -4.02
C GLY A 145 8.09 8.01 -5.53
N SER A 146 8.34 6.76 -5.94
CA SER A 146 8.24 6.38 -7.36
C SER A 146 6.83 6.57 -7.93
N LEU A 147 5.78 6.26 -7.15
CA LEU A 147 4.39 6.49 -7.56
C LEU A 147 4.08 7.98 -7.72
N ILE A 148 4.60 8.82 -6.82
CA ILE A 148 4.44 10.28 -6.88
C ILE A 148 5.17 10.84 -8.12
N GLU A 149 6.43 10.46 -8.34
CA GLU A 149 7.23 10.92 -9.50
C GLU A 149 6.62 10.52 -10.84
N GLN A 150 5.96 9.35 -10.92
CA GLN A 150 5.31 8.86 -12.15
C GLN A 150 3.83 9.27 -12.25
N HIS A 151 3.34 10.15 -11.34
CA HIS A 151 1.94 10.59 -11.32
C HIS A 151 0.91 9.45 -11.29
N ALA A 152 1.25 8.34 -10.64
CA ALA A 152 0.45 7.12 -10.58
C ALA A 152 -0.44 7.02 -9.32
N ILE A 153 -0.82 8.17 -8.77
CA ILE A 153 -1.65 8.27 -7.55
C ILE A 153 -2.84 9.18 -7.82
N ASP A 154 -4.05 8.66 -7.62
CA ASP A 154 -5.30 9.43 -7.71
C ASP A 154 -5.64 10.12 -6.39
N GLU A 155 -5.31 9.50 -5.26
CA GLU A 155 -5.56 10.02 -3.91
C GLU A 155 -4.44 9.62 -2.96
N LEU A 156 -3.97 10.57 -2.14
CA LEU A 156 -2.99 10.34 -1.07
C LEU A 156 -3.67 10.49 0.29
N ILE A 157 -3.72 9.41 1.06
CA ILE A 157 -4.27 9.41 2.42
C ILE A 157 -3.13 9.32 3.42
N ILE A 158 -3.08 10.27 4.38
CA ILE A 158 -2.06 10.32 5.41
C ILE A 158 -2.72 10.30 6.79
N TYR A 159 -2.35 9.31 7.60
CA TYR A 159 -2.72 9.27 9.02
C TYR A 159 -1.60 9.89 9.84
N VAL A 160 -1.92 10.89 10.64
CA VAL A 160 -0.96 11.65 11.47
C VAL A 160 -1.27 11.44 12.93
N ALA A 161 -0.40 10.69 13.60
CA ALA A 161 -0.46 10.52 15.07
C ALA A 161 0.21 11.70 15.80
N PRO A 162 -0.21 12.02 17.03
CA PRO A 162 0.41 13.07 17.85
C PRO A 162 1.73 12.59 18.46
N LYS A 163 2.65 12.11 17.60
CA LYS A 163 3.97 11.57 17.97
C LYS A 163 5.08 12.25 17.19
N LEU A 164 6.11 12.68 17.89
CA LEU A 164 7.32 13.28 17.29
C LEU A 164 8.42 12.22 17.21
N LEU A 165 8.78 11.83 15.98
CA LEU A 165 9.74 10.75 15.73
C LEU A 165 11.18 11.25 15.47
N GLY A 166 11.38 12.58 15.42
CA GLY A 166 12.68 13.21 15.15
C GLY A 166 13.10 13.14 13.67
N ASP A 167 14.21 13.80 13.36
CA ASP A 167 14.67 13.99 11.98
C ASP A 167 15.25 12.73 11.34
N ASN A 168 15.89 11.88 12.12
CA ASN A 168 16.47 10.62 11.63
C ASN A 168 15.43 9.54 11.32
N ALA A 169 14.17 9.77 11.64
CA ALA A 169 13.08 8.85 11.32
C ALA A 169 12.78 8.84 9.81
N ARG A 170 12.29 7.69 9.30
CA ARG A 170 12.02 7.48 7.87
C ARG A 170 10.94 8.43 7.36
N GLY A 171 11.21 9.06 6.20
CA GLY A 171 10.28 9.97 5.53
C GLY A 171 9.06 9.27 4.94
N LEU A 172 8.06 10.06 4.53
CA LEU A 172 6.86 9.57 3.86
C LEU A 172 7.17 9.02 2.47
N CYS A 173 7.98 9.74 1.70
CA CYS A 173 8.39 9.38 0.34
C CYS A 173 9.85 9.79 0.09
N GLN A 174 10.51 9.08 -0.80
CA GLN A 174 11.83 9.46 -1.32
C GLN A 174 11.66 10.07 -2.71
N LEU A 175 12.12 11.32 -2.86
CA LEU A 175 12.11 12.08 -4.10
C LEU A 175 13.54 12.55 -4.38
N PRO A 176 14.45 11.64 -4.83
CA PRO A 176 15.89 11.92 -4.90
C PRO A 176 16.24 13.01 -5.92
N HIS A 177 15.37 13.26 -6.89
CA HIS A 177 15.58 14.27 -7.94
C HIS A 177 15.00 15.64 -7.60
N LEU A 178 14.36 15.77 -6.42
CA LEU A 178 13.75 17.03 -5.99
C LEU A 178 14.82 17.93 -5.35
N GLU A 179 15.29 18.93 -6.10
CA GLU A 179 16.31 19.88 -5.66
C GLU A 179 15.75 21.25 -5.31
N LYS A 180 14.63 21.66 -5.93
CA LYS A 180 14.04 22.99 -5.74
C LYS A 180 12.62 22.88 -5.19
N LEU A 181 12.30 23.79 -4.28
CA LEU A 181 10.94 23.87 -3.72
C LEU A 181 9.87 24.11 -4.80
N ALA A 182 10.21 24.84 -5.86
CA ALA A 182 9.30 25.11 -6.98
C ALA A 182 8.91 23.82 -7.76
N ASP A 183 9.74 22.78 -7.70
CA ASP A 183 9.51 21.52 -8.39
C ASP A 183 8.76 20.50 -7.49
N ALA A 184 8.48 20.87 -6.24
CA ALA A 184 7.79 19.99 -5.31
C ALA A 184 6.38 19.66 -5.80
N PRO A 185 5.97 18.37 -5.80
CA PRO A 185 4.63 17.97 -6.17
C PRO A 185 3.59 18.67 -5.29
N LEU A 186 2.63 19.35 -5.91
CA LEU A 186 1.57 20.05 -5.22
C LEU A 186 0.34 19.15 -5.08
N TRP A 187 -0.25 19.18 -3.90
CA TRP A 187 -1.44 18.42 -3.55
C TRP A 187 -2.52 19.35 -3.02
N GLN A 188 -3.77 19.07 -3.35
CA GLN A 188 -4.92 19.77 -2.84
C GLN A 188 -5.54 18.99 -1.69
N LEU A 189 -5.56 19.58 -0.49
CA LEU A 189 -6.27 19.00 0.65
C LEU A 189 -7.78 18.95 0.35
N GLN A 190 -8.35 17.75 0.39
CA GLN A 190 -9.78 17.51 0.21
C GLN A 190 -10.48 17.39 1.55
N GLU A 191 -9.89 16.66 2.48
CA GLU A 191 -10.49 16.35 3.76
C GLU A 191 -9.44 16.32 4.87
N CYS A 192 -9.83 16.82 6.06
CA CYS A 192 -9.08 16.69 7.29
C CYS A 192 -10.05 16.26 8.39
N GLU A 193 -9.93 15.02 8.83
CA GLU A 193 -10.81 14.40 9.81
C GLU A 193 -10.03 14.00 11.06
N ARG A 194 -10.60 14.23 12.25
CA ARG A 194 -10.08 13.65 13.50
C ARG A 194 -10.58 12.21 13.63
N ILE A 195 -9.65 11.27 13.74
CA ILE A 195 -9.94 9.85 13.83
C ILE A 195 -9.33 9.25 15.12
N GLY A 196 -10.11 9.23 16.18
CA GLY A 196 -9.61 8.99 17.53
C GLY A 196 -8.70 10.13 17.98
N ASP A 197 -7.46 9.83 18.32
CA ASP A 197 -6.43 10.83 18.66
C ASP A 197 -5.57 11.24 17.45
N ASP A 198 -5.75 10.58 16.32
CA ASP A 198 -5.02 10.85 15.09
C ASP A 198 -5.80 11.83 14.17
N LEU A 199 -5.13 12.30 13.12
CA LEU A 199 -5.76 12.98 11.99
C LEU A 199 -5.66 12.10 10.75
N LYS A 200 -6.74 12.06 9.95
CA LYS A 200 -6.75 11.54 8.60
C LYS A 200 -6.81 12.70 7.63
N LEU A 201 -5.86 12.77 6.72
CA LEU A 201 -5.76 13.78 5.69
C LEU A 201 -5.88 13.10 4.32
N SER A 202 -6.80 13.58 3.49
CA SER A 202 -6.97 13.13 2.10
C SER A 202 -6.58 14.24 1.14
N TYR A 203 -5.76 13.90 0.16
CA TYR A 203 -5.25 14.84 -0.84
C TYR A 203 -5.45 14.29 -2.24
N LEU A 204 -5.81 15.17 -3.18
CA LEU A 204 -5.75 14.90 -4.61
C LEU A 204 -4.52 15.57 -5.22
N PRO A 205 -3.89 14.95 -6.26
CA PRO A 205 -2.81 15.60 -6.96
C PRO A 205 -3.33 16.88 -7.61
N ASN A 206 -2.58 17.96 -7.45
CA ASN A 206 -2.90 19.20 -8.17
C ASN A 206 -2.39 19.05 -9.60
N LEU A 207 -3.25 18.50 -10.46
CA LEU A 207 -2.99 18.43 -11.90
C LEU A 207 -3.12 19.84 -12.47
N LEU A 208 -2.19 20.74 -12.15
CA LEU A 208 -2.03 21.94 -12.94
C LEU A 208 -1.72 21.48 -14.35
N ILE A 209 -2.68 21.67 -15.24
CA ILE A 209 -2.50 21.55 -16.68
C ILE A 209 -1.25 22.35 -17.01
N LYS A 210 -0.15 21.67 -17.34
CA LYS A 210 0.97 22.34 -17.98
C LYS A 210 0.45 22.75 -19.37
N GLU A 211 0.01 24.00 -19.46
CA GLU A 211 -0.23 24.66 -20.75
C GLU A 211 1.08 24.67 -21.58
#